data_d3c10a6319ada84d1f521776df94ca15
#
_entry.id   d3c10a6319ada84d1f521776df94ca15
#
_cell.length_a   1.000
_cell.length_b   1.000
_cell.length_c   1.000
_cell.angle_alpha   90.00
_cell.angle_beta   90.00
_cell.angle_gamma   90.00
#
_symmetry.space_group_name_H-M   'P 1'
#
loop_
_entity.id
_entity.type
_entity.pdbx_description
1 polymer ?
#
loop_
_entity_poly.entity_id
_entity_poly.type
_entity_poly.pdbx_seq_one_letter_code
_entity_poly.pdbx_strand_id
1 'polypeptide(L)'
;MPNIDRKLLDEATAQGIVSPDQAERLWTFLSGTAGGGARFSFTTALYYLGGMLAVGAMGFFLELAEKRLGGWGVLAISVAYLVVTVALAVRFEALGLVLPMVLLATLAVVLVPVGAWGLQRALHIPVGQHPLLLELGAVAAAGAVFFRFQAPALLLPVALTLWLTGMDLATMLLPAGAKPGSSEDQALRQWYSVGSGLLMLATAFWIDLRARPVRDYAFWLYLAGLAAAWGGLTLMDASNVAGTLIYLSVNAGLMLLGAALLRRAFTVFGAVGVAIGLASLGDRYLKDSWLFPVALTLIGLGVVGFGLWWSRNEARLSTRLQAVLPAGLREAIASRRSVL
;
A
#
# COMPACT_ATOMS: atom_id res chain seq x y z
N MET A 1 -18.48 3.17 -7.24
CA MET A 1 -19.93 3.00 -7.44
C MET A 1 -20.43 4.25 -8.15
N PRO A 2 -21.20 4.15 -9.23
CA PRO A 2 -21.85 5.32 -9.79
C PRO A 2 -22.66 6.00 -8.69
N ASN A 3 -22.50 7.31 -8.56
CA ASN A 3 -23.34 8.10 -7.67
C ASN A 3 -24.78 7.96 -8.20
N ILE A 4 -25.60 7.15 -7.55
CA ILE A 4 -27.02 7.08 -7.88
C ILE A 4 -27.61 8.40 -7.37
N ASP A 5 -27.72 9.34 -8.28
CA ASP A 5 -28.36 10.64 -8.03
C ASP A 5 -29.86 10.48 -8.25
N ARG A 6 -30.67 11.22 -7.50
CA ARG A 6 -32.13 11.22 -7.66
C ARG A 6 -32.51 11.52 -9.12
N LYS A 7 -31.72 12.33 -9.82
CA LYS A 7 -31.89 12.59 -11.25
C LYS A 7 -31.86 11.36 -12.13
N LEU A 8 -31.01 10.36 -11.83
CA LEU A 8 -30.96 9.12 -12.58
C LEU A 8 -32.23 8.25 -12.36
N LEU A 9 -32.81 8.29 -11.19
CA LEU A 9 -34.08 7.63 -10.90
C LEU A 9 -35.26 8.35 -11.57
N ASP A 10 -35.23 9.68 -11.62
CA ASP A 10 -36.22 10.49 -12.33
C ASP A 10 -36.15 10.25 -13.84
N GLU A 11 -34.92 10.13 -14.42
CA GLU A 11 -34.72 9.76 -15.82
C GLU A 11 -35.21 8.32 -16.11
N ALA A 12 -34.91 7.37 -15.22
CA ALA A 12 -35.40 5.99 -15.36
C ALA A 12 -36.94 5.91 -15.28
N THR A 13 -37.56 6.77 -14.48
CA THR A 13 -39.00 6.90 -14.41
C THR A 13 -39.58 7.52 -15.69
N ALA A 14 -38.94 8.55 -16.22
CA ALA A 14 -39.33 9.18 -17.48
C ALA A 14 -39.22 8.22 -18.69
N GLN A 15 -38.26 7.30 -18.64
CA GLN A 15 -38.06 6.25 -19.66
C GLN A 15 -38.97 5.02 -19.43
N GLY A 16 -39.80 5.00 -18.38
CA GLY A 16 -40.68 3.88 -18.07
C GLY A 16 -40.00 2.60 -17.57
N ILE A 17 -38.73 2.69 -17.17
CA ILE A 17 -37.93 1.55 -16.66
C ILE A 17 -38.38 1.18 -15.24
N VAL A 18 -38.73 2.18 -14.42
CA VAL A 18 -39.28 2.02 -13.07
C VAL A 18 -40.51 2.89 -12.89
N SER A 19 -41.49 2.42 -12.09
CA SER A 19 -42.64 3.25 -11.75
C SER A 19 -42.27 4.32 -10.72
N PRO A 20 -43.00 5.44 -10.63
CA PRO A 20 -42.75 6.49 -9.64
C PRO A 20 -42.68 5.97 -8.20
N ASP A 21 -43.56 5.03 -7.84
CA ASP A 21 -43.56 4.39 -6.51
C ASP A 21 -42.32 3.50 -6.29
N GLN A 22 -41.86 2.81 -7.31
CA GLN A 22 -40.63 2.01 -7.24
C GLN A 22 -39.39 2.91 -7.11
N ALA A 23 -39.33 4.02 -7.83
CA ALA A 23 -38.26 5.00 -7.75
C ALA A 23 -38.16 5.59 -6.35
N GLU A 24 -39.27 5.94 -5.71
CA GLU A 24 -39.32 6.48 -4.34
C GLU A 24 -38.89 5.45 -3.29
N ARG A 25 -39.35 4.20 -3.41
CA ARG A 25 -38.94 3.08 -2.53
C ARG A 25 -37.47 2.75 -2.71
N LEU A 26 -36.96 2.72 -3.95
CA LEU A 26 -35.54 2.56 -4.26
C LEU A 26 -34.71 3.72 -3.69
N TRP A 27 -35.17 4.95 -3.83
CA TRP A 27 -34.51 6.11 -3.26
C TRP A 27 -34.44 6.04 -1.74
N THR A 28 -35.53 5.71 -1.08
CA THR A 28 -35.57 5.55 0.39
C THR A 28 -34.66 4.44 0.88
N PHE A 29 -34.62 3.30 0.18
CA PHE A 29 -33.73 2.19 0.47
C PHE A 29 -32.27 2.58 0.23
N LEU A 30 -31.96 3.19 -0.91
CA LEU A 30 -30.60 3.59 -1.28
C LEU A 30 -30.09 4.74 -0.40
N SER A 31 -30.93 5.72 -0.07
CA SER A 31 -30.54 6.82 0.84
C SER A 31 -30.38 6.35 2.29
N GLY A 32 -31.15 5.35 2.73
CA GLY A 32 -30.99 4.68 4.02
C GLY A 32 -29.74 3.79 4.08
N THR A 33 -29.40 3.15 2.96
CA THR A 33 -28.25 2.23 2.85
C THR A 33 -26.97 2.96 2.40
N ALA A 34 -27.10 4.11 1.73
CA ALA A 34 -25.97 4.94 1.23
C ALA A 34 -25.14 5.61 2.34
N GLY A 35 -25.51 5.41 3.61
CA GLY A 35 -24.64 5.75 4.75
C GLY A 35 -23.35 4.94 4.84
N GLY A 36 -23.22 3.83 4.07
CA GLY A 36 -22.05 2.95 4.07
C GLY A 36 -21.01 3.17 2.96
N GLY A 37 -21.27 4.01 1.98
CA GLY A 37 -20.24 4.41 0.99
C GLY A 37 -19.24 5.35 1.64
N ALA A 38 -17.95 5.11 1.48
CA ALA A 38 -16.85 5.92 2.02
C ALA A 38 -16.92 7.38 1.52
N ARG A 39 -17.94 8.13 1.96
CA ARG A 39 -17.92 9.58 1.91
C ARG A 39 -16.82 10.03 2.86
N PHE A 40 -15.85 10.75 2.32
CA PHE A 40 -14.85 11.44 3.12
C PHE A 40 -15.61 12.44 4.01
N SER A 41 -16.06 11.95 5.18
CA SER A 41 -16.83 12.76 6.13
C SER A 41 -15.84 13.53 7.01
N PHE A 42 -16.26 14.65 7.55
CA PHE A 42 -15.50 15.41 8.53
C PHE A 42 -15.06 14.50 9.71
N THR A 43 -15.92 13.58 10.14
CA THR A 43 -15.62 12.56 11.16
C THR A 43 -14.46 11.67 10.74
N THR A 44 -14.43 11.22 9.48
CA THR A 44 -13.32 10.40 8.93
C THR A 44 -12.01 11.20 8.94
N ALA A 45 -12.06 12.48 8.53
CA ALA A 45 -10.89 13.36 8.59
C ALA A 45 -10.38 13.54 10.02
N LEU A 46 -11.28 13.70 11.01
CA LEU A 46 -10.91 13.79 12.42
C LEU A 46 -10.27 12.52 12.95
N TYR A 47 -10.73 11.33 12.54
CA TYR A 47 -10.09 10.07 12.94
C TYR A 47 -8.66 9.97 12.40
N TYR A 48 -8.44 10.33 11.13
CA TYR A 48 -7.09 10.33 10.55
C TYR A 48 -6.19 11.38 11.21
N LEU A 49 -6.69 12.60 11.41
CA LEU A 49 -5.94 13.67 12.08
C LEU A 49 -5.58 13.28 13.51
N GLY A 50 -6.54 12.77 14.29
CA GLY A 50 -6.32 12.30 15.66
C GLY A 50 -5.32 11.14 15.71
N GLY A 51 -5.43 10.19 14.76
CA GLY A 51 -4.48 9.10 14.62
C GLY A 51 -3.07 9.59 14.31
N MET A 52 -2.90 10.51 13.37
CA MET A 52 -1.60 11.09 13.03
C MET A 52 -0.97 11.84 14.20
N LEU A 53 -1.76 12.64 14.94
CA LEU A 53 -1.29 13.34 16.13
C LEU A 53 -0.86 12.37 17.23
N ALA A 54 -1.65 11.31 17.46
CA ALA A 54 -1.32 10.28 18.45
C ALA A 54 -0.04 9.52 18.07
N VAL A 55 0.13 9.12 16.81
CA VAL A 55 1.35 8.45 16.31
C VAL A 55 2.56 9.40 16.43
N GLY A 56 2.41 10.67 16.05
CA GLY A 56 3.47 11.67 16.18
C GLY A 56 3.90 11.87 17.64
N ALA A 57 2.94 12.07 18.55
CA ALA A 57 3.22 12.21 19.98
C ALA A 57 3.89 10.97 20.58
N MET A 58 3.44 9.78 20.15
CA MET A 58 4.04 8.51 20.56
C MET A 58 5.49 8.40 20.09
N GLY A 59 5.78 8.80 18.84
CA GLY A 59 7.14 8.82 18.30
C GLY A 59 8.07 9.72 19.12
N PHE A 60 7.66 10.94 19.44
CA PHE A 60 8.41 11.84 20.32
C PHE A 60 8.62 11.26 21.73
N PHE A 61 7.62 10.59 22.25
CA PHE A 61 7.73 9.98 23.60
C PHE A 61 8.69 8.79 23.60
N LEU A 62 8.70 7.98 22.55
CA LEU A 62 9.66 6.89 22.38
C LEU A 62 11.10 7.43 22.23
N GLU A 63 11.30 8.50 21.46
CA GLU A 63 12.62 9.15 21.33
C GLU A 63 13.11 9.69 22.68
N LEU A 64 12.22 10.34 23.46
CA LEU A 64 12.55 10.83 24.79
C LEU A 64 12.88 9.68 25.76
N ALA A 65 12.15 8.58 25.65
CA ALA A 65 12.40 7.38 26.45
C ALA A 65 13.77 6.76 26.13
N GLU A 66 14.12 6.67 24.85
CA GLU A 66 15.43 6.19 24.42
C GLU A 66 16.54 7.04 25.01
N LYS A 67 16.43 8.38 24.92
CA LYS A 67 17.44 9.32 25.43
C LYS A 67 17.60 9.28 26.96
N ARG A 68 16.53 9.03 27.70
CA ARG A 68 16.54 9.10 29.19
C ARG A 68 16.68 7.75 29.88
N LEU A 69 16.08 6.70 29.33
CA LEU A 69 15.94 5.38 29.95
C LEU A 69 16.59 4.27 29.09
N GLY A 70 17.12 4.63 27.91
CA GLY A 70 17.70 3.65 26.97
C GLY A 70 16.69 2.63 26.49
N GLY A 71 17.16 1.44 26.11
CA GLY A 71 16.34 0.38 25.54
C GLY A 71 15.20 -0.10 26.44
N TRP A 72 15.39 -0.11 27.75
CA TRP A 72 14.33 -0.48 28.70
C TRP A 72 13.17 0.51 28.68
N GLY A 73 13.45 1.80 28.51
CA GLY A 73 12.42 2.83 28.37
C GLY A 73 11.59 2.63 27.11
N VAL A 74 12.25 2.37 25.98
CA VAL A 74 11.56 2.09 24.71
C VAL A 74 10.67 0.84 24.84
N LEU A 75 11.19 -0.25 25.42
CA LEU A 75 10.42 -1.48 25.62
C LEU A 75 9.18 -1.23 26.51
N ALA A 76 9.36 -0.59 27.66
CA ALA A 76 8.27 -0.36 28.60
C ALA A 76 7.15 0.49 27.98
N ILE A 77 7.52 1.55 27.26
CA ILE A 77 6.56 2.44 26.59
C ILE A 77 5.88 1.72 25.44
N SER A 78 6.62 0.97 24.62
CA SER A 78 6.03 0.19 23.53
C SER A 78 5.01 -0.83 24.04
N VAL A 79 5.32 -1.53 25.12
CA VAL A 79 4.39 -2.48 25.76
C VAL A 79 3.16 -1.75 26.32
N ALA A 80 3.34 -0.63 27.01
CA ALA A 80 2.23 0.15 27.54
C ALA A 80 1.29 0.64 26.41
N TYR A 81 1.84 1.20 25.33
CA TYR A 81 1.06 1.60 24.16
C TYR A 81 0.41 0.40 23.48
N LEU A 82 1.10 -0.73 23.35
CA LEU A 82 0.54 -1.96 22.78
C LEU A 82 -0.72 -2.40 23.54
N VAL A 83 -0.65 -2.45 24.88
CA VAL A 83 -1.79 -2.81 25.71
C VAL A 83 -2.95 -1.83 25.53
N VAL A 84 -2.67 -0.53 25.55
CA VAL A 84 -3.70 0.52 25.38
C VAL A 84 -4.33 0.44 23.98
N THR A 85 -3.53 0.32 22.92
CA THR A 85 -4.03 0.28 21.55
C THR A 85 -4.87 -0.97 21.28
N VAL A 86 -4.45 -2.13 21.77
CA VAL A 86 -5.23 -3.38 21.65
C VAL A 86 -6.54 -3.28 22.45
N ALA A 87 -6.50 -2.79 23.69
CA ALA A 87 -7.71 -2.61 24.52
C ALA A 87 -8.71 -1.66 23.85
N LEU A 88 -8.24 -0.53 23.31
CA LEU A 88 -9.08 0.42 22.59
C LEU A 88 -9.60 -0.16 21.27
N ALA A 89 -8.78 -0.92 20.52
CA ALA A 89 -9.22 -1.59 19.29
C ALA A 89 -10.37 -2.56 19.55
N VAL A 90 -10.27 -3.39 20.61
CA VAL A 90 -11.35 -4.29 21.03
C VAL A 90 -12.60 -3.51 21.43
N ARG A 91 -12.46 -2.40 22.15
CA ARG A 91 -13.58 -1.56 22.55
C ARG A 91 -14.28 -0.93 21.32
N PHE A 92 -13.51 -0.43 20.35
CA PHE A 92 -14.09 0.16 19.14
C PHE A 92 -14.71 -0.90 18.22
N GLU A 93 -14.18 -2.12 18.19
CA GLU A 93 -14.82 -3.26 17.54
C GLU A 93 -16.22 -3.52 18.14
N ALA A 94 -16.31 -3.58 19.46
CA ALA A 94 -17.59 -3.78 20.16
C ALA A 94 -18.62 -2.64 19.91
N LEU A 95 -18.13 -1.42 19.63
CA LEU A 95 -18.94 -0.27 19.24
C LEU A 95 -19.28 -0.23 17.75
N GLY A 96 -18.81 -1.19 16.94
CA GLY A 96 -19.00 -1.22 15.49
C GLY A 96 -18.19 -0.17 14.72
N LEU A 97 -17.21 0.49 15.36
CA LEU A 97 -16.38 1.54 14.76
C LEU A 97 -15.16 0.94 14.05
N VAL A 98 -15.36 0.49 12.81
CA VAL A 98 -14.33 -0.26 12.05
C VAL A 98 -13.08 0.55 11.78
N LEU A 99 -13.20 1.83 11.39
CA LEU A 99 -12.03 2.65 11.01
C LEU A 99 -11.06 2.88 12.17
N PRO A 100 -11.49 3.42 13.35
CA PRO A 100 -10.58 3.58 14.47
C PRO A 100 -10.06 2.25 15.02
N MET A 101 -10.84 1.17 14.96
CA MET A 101 -10.37 -0.17 15.32
C MET A 101 -9.20 -0.60 14.43
N VAL A 102 -9.31 -0.46 13.10
CA VAL A 102 -8.25 -0.83 12.16
C VAL A 102 -7.00 0.03 12.36
N LEU A 103 -7.14 1.34 12.58
CA LEU A 103 -6.00 2.23 12.84
C LEU A 103 -5.24 1.82 14.10
N LEU A 104 -5.93 1.54 15.20
CA LEU A 104 -5.31 1.10 16.44
C LEU A 104 -4.69 -0.30 16.34
N ALA A 105 -5.35 -1.23 15.66
CA ALA A 105 -4.80 -2.56 15.40
C ALA A 105 -3.54 -2.49 14.51
N THR A 106 -3.51 -1.61 13.50
CA THR A 106 -2.30 -1.35 12.70
C THR A 106 -1.17 -0.80 13.56
N LEU A 107 -1.49 0.15 14.45
CA LEU A 107 -0.51 0.71 15.38
C LEU A 107 0.03 -0.37 16.34
N ALA A 108 -0.81 -1.27 16.82
CA ALA A 108 -0.40 -2.40 17.65
C ALA A 108 0.62 -3.30 16.92
N VAL A 109 0.42 -3.58 15.61
CA VAL A 109 1.39 -4.35 14.80
C VAL A 109 2.73 -3.64 14.71
N VAL A 110 2.72 -2.31 14.50
CA VAL A 110 3.97 -1.51 14.39
C VAL A 110 4.72 -1.42 15.72
N LEU A 111 4.01 -1.40 16.84
CA LEU A 111 4.63 -1.32 18.17
C LEU A 111 5.43 -2.57 18.57
N VAL A 112 5.11 -3.73 18.01
CA VAL A 112 5.82 -4.98 18.33
C VAL A 112 7.29 -4.93 17.90
N PRO A 113 7.64 -4.64 16.63
CA PRO A 113 9.03 -4.50 16.23
C PRO A 113 9.76 -3.35 16.95
N VAL A 114 9.06 -2.26 17.30
CA VAL A 114 9.65 -1.15 18.09
C VAL A 114 10.01 -1.63 19.50
N GLY A 115 9.12 -2.38 20.14
CA GLY A 115 9.41 -2.99 21.46
C GLY A 115 10.55 -4.02 21.38
N ALA A 116 10.58 -4.84 20.33
CA ALA A 116 11.66 -5.79 20.07
C ALA A 116 13.01 -5.09 19.91
N TRP A 117 13.05 -4.00 19.16
CA TRP A 117 14.25 -3.14 19.03
C TRP A 117 14.69 -2.54 20.39
N GLY A 118 13.72 -2.06 21.19
CA GLY A 118 13.98 -1.59 22.55
C GLY A 118 14.61 -2.68 23.43
N LEU A 119 14.09 -3.91 23.36
CA LEU A 119 14.65 -5.06 24.10
C LEU A 119 16.08 -5.40 23.63
N GLN A 120 16.31 -5.40 22.32
CA GLN A 120 17.62 -5.63 21.74
C GLN A 120 18.66 -4.61 22.28
N ARG A 121 18.29 -3.32 22.30
CA ARG A 121 19.11 -2.25 22.87
C ARG A 121 19.34 -2.45 24.39
N ALA A 122 18.30 -2.84 25.14
CA ALA A 122 18.39 -3.06 26.59
C ALA A 122 19.31 -4.21 26.95
N LEU A 123 19.36 -5.26 26.12
CA LEU A 123 20.22 -6.42 26.28
C LEU A 123 21.63 -6.24 25.67
N HIS A 124 21.94 -5.05 25.12
CA HIS A 124 23.21 -4.72 24.44
C HIS A 124 23.57 -5.69 23.32
N ILE A 125 22.58 -6.25 22.64
CA ILE A 125 22.81 -7.12 21.48
C ILE A 125 23.35 -6.25 20.33
N PRO A 126 24.54 -6.59 19.76
CA PRO A 126 25.16 -5.75 18.73
C PRO A 126 24.24 -5.54 17.51
N VAL A 127 24.23 -4.31 16.98
CA VAL A 127 23.56 -4.00 15.71
C VAL A 127 24.24 -4.85 14.62
N GLY A 128 23.48 -5.74 13.99
CA GLY A 128 23.98 -6.71 13.00
C GLY A 128 23.90 -8.17 13.45
N GLN A 129 23.66 -8.45 14.73
CA GLN A 129 23.19 -9.74 15.20
C GLN A 129 21.68 -9.62 15.39
N HIS A 130 20.92 -9.85 14.32
CA HIS A 130 19.47 -9.80 14.37
C HIS A 130 18.96 -11.03 15.15
N PRO A 131 18.35 -10.87 16.33
CA PRO A 131 17.83 -12.01 17.04
C PRO A 131 16.57 -12.51 16.35
N LEU A 132 16.72 -13.52 15.51
CA LEU A 132 15.65 -14.20 14.79
C LEU A 132 14.39 -14.41 15.64
N LEU A 133 14.56 -14.71 16.93
CA LEU A 133 13.44 -14.89 17.85
C LEU A 133 12.58 -13.64 18.02
N LEU A 134 13.21 -12.44 18.04
CA LEU A 134 12.47 -11.18 18.16
C LEU A 134 11.72 -10.84 16.88
N GLU A 135 12.32 -11.10 15.73
CA GLU A 135 11.69 -10.88 14.43
C GLU A 135 10.54 -11.86 14.17
N LEU A 136 10.76 -13.15 14.47
CA LEU A 136 9.69 -14.15 14.41
C LEU A 136 8.58 -13.84 15.40
N GLY A 137 8.91 -13.30 16.59
CA GLY A 137 7.94 -12.80 17.56
C GLY A 137 7.11 -11.64 17.01
N ALA A 138 7.73 -10.71 16.27
CA ALA A 138 7.05 -9.60 15.60
C ALA A 138 6.07 -10.10 14.52
N VAL A 139 6.50 -11.05 13.69
CA VAL A 139 5.66 -11.69 12.67
C VAL A 139 4.50 -12.45 13.32
N ALA A 140 4.76 -13.22 14.38
CA ALA A 140 3.73 -13.96 15.10
C ALA A 140 2.68 -13.03 15.73
N ALA A 141 3.13 -11.91 16.32
CA ALA A 141 2.24 -10.91 16.88
C ALA A 141 1.42 -10.17 15.80
N ALA A 142 2.04 -9.82 14.67
CA ALA A 142 1.33 -9.25 13.53
C ALA A 142 0.24 -10.22 13.02
N GLY A 143 0.58 -11.50 12.90
CA GLY A 143 -0.36 -12.57 12.56
C GLY A 143 -1.49 -12.68 13.57
N ALA A 144 -1.19 -12.68 14.87
CA ALA A 144 -2.19 -12.76 15.93
C ALA A 144 -3.19 -11.60 15.88
N VAL A 145 -2.72 -10.36 15.67
CA VAL A 145 -3.58 -9.19 15.49
C VAL A 145 -4.47 -9.34 14.25
N PHE A 146 -3.91 -9.81 13.14
CA PHE A 146 -4.68 -10.05 11.92
C PHE A 146 -5.78 -11.10 12.14
N PHE A 147 -5.45 -12.25 12.72
CA PHE A 147 -6.42 -13.33 12.99
C PHE A 147 -7.48 -12.90 14.00
N ARG A 148 -7.14 -12.01 14.95
CA ARG A 148 -8.09 -11.50 15.95
C ARG A 148 -9.13 -10.55 15.37
N PHE A 149 -8.70 -9.62 14.50
CA PHE A 149 -9.58 -8.57 13.99
C PHE A 149 -10.10 -8.82 12.56
N GLN A 150 -9.43 -9.67 11.79
CA GLN A 150 -9.80 -10.09 10.43
C GLN A 150 -10.19 -8.94 9.48
N ALA A 151 -9.57 -7.77 9.66
CA ALA A 151 -9.81 -6.61 8.82
C ALA A 151 -8.85 -6.63 7.60
N PRO A 152 -9.36 -6.41 6.36
CA PRO A 152 -8.52 -6.45 5.16
C PRO A 152 -7.30 -5.53 5.20
N ALA A 153 -7.44 -4.33 5.77
CA ALA A 153 -6.37 -3.36 5.84
C ALA A 153 -5.18 -3.80 6.72
N LEU A 154 -5.40 -4.70 7.68
CA LEU A 154 -4.33 -5.26 8.51
C LEU A 154 -3.37 -6.17 7.73
N LEU A 155 -3.77 -6.61 6.53
CA LEU A 155 -2.87 -7.40 5.69
C LEU A 155 -1.65 -6.58 5.22
N LEU A 156 -1.81 -5.25 5.07
CA LEU A 156 -0.69 -4.36 4.73
C LEU A 156 0.42 -4.37 5.80
N PRO A 157 0.16 -4.01 7.08
CA PRO A 157 1.20 -4.02 8.09
C PRO A 157 1.79 -5.42 8.34
N VAL A 158 0.98 -6.48 8.25
CA VAL A 158 1.47 -7.87 8.35
C VAL A 158 2.43 -8.20 7.21
N ALA A 159 2.07 -7.88 5.97
CA ALA A 159 2.91 -8.12 4.81
C ALA A 159 4.21 -7.30 4.86
N LEU A 160 4.14 -6.04 5.33
CA LEU A 160 5.31 -5.20 5.53
C LEU A 160 6.23 -5.76 6.64
N THR A 161 5.69 -6.25 7.74
CA THR A 161 6.48 -6.90 8.81
C THR A 161 7.19 -8.14 8.25
N LEU A 162 6.50 -9.00 7.52
CA LEU A 162 7.08 -10.17 6.86
C LEU A 162 8.20 -9.78 5.89
N TRP A 163 7.99 -8.74 5.10
CA TRP A 163 8.98 -8.23 4.14
C TRP A 163 10.24 -7.71 4.86
N LEU A 164 10.09 -6.89 5.90
CA LEU A 164 11.22 -6.34 6.66
C LEU A 164 12.00 -7.45 7.38
N THR A 165 11.31 -8.35 8.09
CA THR A 165 11.93 -9.52 8.72
C THR A 165 12.69 -10.39 7.70
N GLY A 166 12.11 -10.60 6.53
CA GLY A 166 12.76 -11.36 5.49
C GLY A 166 13.96 -10.65 4.88
N MET A 167 13.98 -9.31 4.80
CA MET A 167 15.19 -8.55 4.42
C MET A 167 16.33 -8.76 5.41
N ASP A 168 16.03 -8.78 6.70
CA ASP A 168 17.03 -9.02 7.74
C ASP A 168 17.51 -10.48 7.71
N LEU A 169 16.60 -11.42 7.51
CA LEU A 169 16.94 -12.83 7.36
C LEU A 169 17.79 -13.09 6.09
N ALA A 170 17.54 -12.38 5.00
CA ALA A 170 18.33 -12.50 3.77
C ALA A 170 19.80 -12.15 4.00
N THR A 171 20.10 -11.22 4.91
CA THR A 171 21.50 -10.85 5.23
C THR A 171 22.29 -11.99 5.88
N MET A 172 21.60 -12.98 6.48
CA MET A 172 22.25 -14.18 7.01
C MET A 172 22.77 -15.11 5.91
N LEU A 173 22.31 -14.93 4.67
CA LEU A 173 22.78 -15.65 3.49
C LEU A 173 24.03 -15.00 2.87
N LEU A 174 24.52 -13.90 3.44
CA LEU A 174 25.76 -13.27 2.96
C LEU A 174 26.96 -14.19 3.12
N PRO A 175 27.94 -14.13 2.17
CA PRO A 175 29.18 -14.86 2.30
C PRO A 175 29.93 -14.51 3.58
N ALA A 176 30.67 -15.49 4.13
CA ALA A 176 31.48 -15.26 5.32
C ALA A 176 32.51 -14.13 5.08
N GLY A 177 32.40 -13.06 5.87
CA GLY A 177 33.23 -11.87 5.74
C GLY A 177 32.57 -10.65 5.11
N ALA A 178 31.38 -10.77 4.50
CA ALA A 178 30.61 -9.61 4.07
C ALA A 178 30.10 -8.83 5.28
N LYS A 179 30.22 -7.49 5.20
CA LYS A 179 29.80 -6.62 6.30
C LYS A 179 28.37 -6.11 6.06
N PRO A 180 27.54 -5.98 7.11
CA PRO A 180 26.28 -5.27 7.00
C PRO A 180 26.48 -3.88 6.42
N GLY A 181 25.66 -3.48 5.43
CA GLY A 181 25.78 -2.20 4.72
C GLY A 181 26.79 -2.19 3.57
N SER A 182 27.45 -3.30 3.25
CA SER A 182 28.27 -3.44 2.04
C SER A 182 27.43 -3.38 0.77
N SER A 183 28.07 -3.18 -0.38
CA SER A 183 27.38 -3.22 -1.69
C SER A 183 26.70 -4.58 -1.95
N GLU A 184 27.31 -5.67 -1.48
CA GLU A 184 26.75 -7.03 -1.58
C GLU A 184 25.48 -7.19 -0.72
N ASP A 185 25.51 -6.67 0.53
CA ASP A 185 24.34 -6.65 1.41
C ASP A 185 23.21 -5.82 0.80
N GLN A 186 23.50 -4.63 0.28
CA GLN A 186 22.52 -3.77 -0.37
C GLN A 186 21.91 -4.44 -1.60
N ALA A 187 22.74 -5.06 -2.46
CA ALA A 187 22.26 -5.77 -3.64
C ALA A 187 21.36 -6.95 -3.25
N LEU A 188 21.73 -7.73 -2.23
CA LEU A 188 20.93 -8.86 -1.75
C LEU A 188 19.58 -8.38 -1.21
N ARG A 189 19.56 -7.31 -0.40
CA ARG A 189 18.32 -6.72 0.12
C ARG A 189 17.41 -6.22 -1.00
N GLN A 190 17.96 -5.58 -2.03
CA GLN A 190 17.20 -5.11 -3.19
C GLN A 190 16.58 -6.28 -3.97
N TRP A 191 17.36 -7.32 -4.28
CA TRP A 191 16.85 -8.50 -4.97
C TRP A 191 15.81 -9.27 -4.16
N TYR A 192 16.05 -9.41 -2.84
CA TYR A 192 15.05 -9.98 -1.94
C TYR A 192 13.75 -9.17 -1.94
N SER A 193 13.87 -7.84 -1.90
CA SER A 193 12.72 -6.93 -1.91
C SER A 193 11.90 -7.07 -3.19
N VAL A 194 12.55 -7.14 -4.34
CA VAL A 194 11.88 -7.40 -5.63
C VAL A 194 11.24 -8.78 -5.64
N GLY A 195 11.95 -9.82 -5.26
CA GLY A 195 11.45 -11.20 -5.27
C GLY A 195 10.26 -11.41 -4.33
N SER A 196 10.37 -10.94 -3.08
CA SER A 196 9.27 -11.03 -2.10
C SER A 196 8.07 -10.18 -2.51
N GLY A 197 8.29 -8.99 -3.06
CA GLY A 197 7.24 -8.15 -3.61
C GLY A 197 6.52 -8.81 -4.78
N LEU A 198 7.22 -9.43 -5.72
CA LEU A 198 6.62 -10.19 -6.82
C LEU A 198 5.81 -11.40 -6.31
N LEU A 199 6.29 -12.09 -5.27
CA LEU A 199 5.56 -13.18 -4.64
C LEU A 199 4.26 -12.68 -4.00
N MET A 200 4.30 -11.53 -3.30
CA MET A 200 3.10 -10.89 -2.74
C MET A 200 2.11 -10.49 -3.84
N LEU A 201 2.59 -9.93 -4.96
CA LEU A 201 1.77 -9.58 -6.11
C LEU A 201 1.12 -10.80 -6.74
N ALA A 202 1.86 -11.89 -6.92
CA ALA A 202 1.35 -13.16 -7.43
C ALA A 202 0.28 -13.76 -6.49
N THR A 203 0.52 -13.71 -5.16
CA THR A 203 -0.43 -14.16 -4.15
C THR A 203 -1.69 -13.29 -4.14
N ALA A 204 -1.54 -11.96 -4.21
CA ALA A 204 -2.66 -11.03 -4.32
C ALA A 204 -3.50 -11.32 -5.56
N PHE A 205 -2.85 -11.57 -6.68
CA PHE A 205 -3.50 -11.93 -7.93
C PHE A 205 -4.25 -13.27 -7.83
N TRP A 206 -3.64 -14.27 -7.21
CA TRP A 206 -4.29 -15.57 -6.98
C TRP A 206 -5.52 -15.46 -6.07
N ILE A 207 -5.43 -14.68 -4.98
CA ILE A 207 -6.56 -14.36 -4.11
C ILE A 207 -7.66 -13.66 -4.92
N ASP A 208 -7.25 -12.70 -5.75
CA ASP A 208 -8.13 -11.90 -6.57
C ASP A 208 -8.95 -12.71 -7.58
N LEU A 209 -8.36 -13.78 -8.11
CA LEU A 209 -9.03 -14.73 -9.01
C LEU A 209 -10.04 -15.64 -8.29
N ARG A 210 -9.85 -15.90 -7.00
CA ARG A 210 -10.67 -16.85 -6.22
C ARG A 210 -11.68 -16.18 -5.31
N ALA A 211 -11.45 -14.94 -4.88
CA ALA A 211 -12.27 -14.26 -3.90
C ALA A 211 -13.54 -13.68 -4.51
N ARG A 212 -14.68 -13.90 -3.84
CA ARG A 212 -15.89 -13.14 -4.08
C ARG A 212 -15.74 -11.72 -3.49
N PRO A 213 -16.31 -10.66 -4.12
CA PRO A 213 -15.97 -9.25 -3.86
C PRO A 213 -16.42 -8.65 -2.53
N VAL A 214 -16.72 -9.47 -1.50
CA VAL A 214 -17.24 -8.97 -0.22
C VAL A 214 -16.20 -8.22 0.62
N ARG A 215 -14.92 -8.62 0.56
CA ARG A 215 -13.81 -7.96 1.29
C ARG A 215 -12.56 -7.94 0.41
N ASP A 216 -12.02 -6.75 0.10
CA ASP A 216 -10.87 -6.61 -0.80
C ASP A 216 -9.53 -6.80 -0.07
N TYR A 217 -9.22 -8.04 0.33
CA TYR A 217 -7.90 -8.39 0.89
C TYR A 217 -6.79 -8.26 -0.16
N ALA A 218 -7.08 -8.52 -1.42
CA ALA A 218 -6.12 -8.46 -2.50
C ALA A 218 -5.55 -7.06 -2.69
N PHE A 219 -6.37 -6.01 -2.52
CA PHE A 219 -5.92 -4.61 -2.64
C PHE A 219 -4.75 -4.30 -1.70
N TRP A 220 -4.84 -4.68 -0.44
CA TRP A 220 -3.81 -4.38 0.57
C TRP A 220 -2.53 -5.18 0.34
N LEU A 221 -2.66 -6.42 -0.14
CA LEU A 221 -1.52 -7.24 -0.50
C LEU A 221 -0.86 -6.76 -1.80
N TYR A 222 -1.62 -6.28 -2.79
CA TYR A 222 -1.08 -5.57 -3.95
C TYR A 222 -0.28 -4.34 -3.53
N LEU A 223 -0.80 -3.55 -2.59
CA LEU A 223 -0.11 -2.35 -2.10
C LEU A 223 1.22 -2.69 -1.43
N ALA A 224 1.24 -3.71 -0.56
CA ALA A 224 2.47 -4.19 0.08
C ALA A 224 3.47 -4.75 -0.94
N GLY A 225 3.01 -5.60 -1.86
CA GLY A 225 3.84 -6.19 -2.90
C GLY A 225 4.42 -5.15 -3.87
N LEU A 226 3.63 -4.14 -4.23
CA LEU A 226 4.12 -2.99 -5.02
C LEU A 226 5.16 -2.20 -4.23
N ALA A 227 4.91 -1.88 -2.96
CA ALA A 227 5.86 -1.14 -2.14
C ALA A 227 7.20 -1.89 -2.04
N ALA A 228 7.18 -3.22 -1.85
CA ALA A 228 8.37 -4.04 -1.78
C ALA A 228 9.08 -4.17 -3.14
N ALA A 229 8.38 -4.61 -4.19
CA ALA A 229 8.99 -4.84 -5.50
C ALA A 229 9.48 -3.54 -6.14
N TRP A 230 8.63 -2.51 -6.15
CA TRP A 230 8.94 -1.21 -6.72
C TRP A 230 10.02 -0.47 -5.90
N GLY A 231 9.96 -0.55 -4.56
CA GLY A 231 10.97 0.03 -3.68
C GLY A 231 12.34 -0.60 -3.91
N GLY A 232 12.41 -1.94 -3.98
CA GLY A 232 13.64 -2.66 -4.31
C GLY A 232 14.21 -2.25 -5.67
N LEU A 233 13.35 -2.20 -6.71
CA LEU A 233 13.74 -1.80 -8.06
C LEU A 233 14.22 -0.33 -8.12
N THR A 234 13.56 0.58 -7.42
CA THR A 234 13.89 2.00 -7.41
C THR A 234 15.22 2.29 -6.71
N LEU A 235 15.58 1.48 -5.71
CA LEU A 235 16.85 1.61 -4.98
C LEU A 235 18.01 0.93 -5.70
N MET A 236 17.75 0.11 -6.75
CA MET A 236 18.82 -0.42 -7.60
C MET A 236 19.50 0.71 -8.36
N ASP A 237 20.83 0.73 -8.32
CA ASP A 237 21.60 1.76 -9.03
C ASP A 237 21.48 1.56 -10.55
N ALA A 238 20.73 2.45 -11.19
CA ALA A 238 20.71 2.58 -12.63
C ALA A 238 21.86 3.48 -13.09
N SER A 239 23.10 3.02 -12.90
CA SER A 239 24.33 3.81 -13.17
C SER A 239 24.50 4.21 -14.64
N ASN A 240 23.79 3.58 -15.56
CA ASN A 240 23.85 3.81 -16.99
C ASN A 240 22.49 4.13 -17.62
N VAL A 241 22.53 4.68 -18.85
CA VAL A 241 21.30 5.02 -19.62
C VAL A 241 20.42 3.81 -19.84
N ALA A 242 21.01 2.66 -20.12
CA ALA A 242 20.25 1.42 -20.36
C ALA A 242 19.46 1.00 -19.13
N GLY A 243 20.06 1.04 -17.93
CA GLY A 243 19.38 0.76 -16.67
C GLY A 243 18.21 1.71 -16.41
N THR A 244 18.40 3.01 -16.65
CA THR A 244 17.32 3.99 -16.50
C THR A 244 16.18 3.76 -17.52
N LEU A 245 16.51 3.39 -18.77
CA LEU A 245 15.49 3.05 -19.76
C LEU A 245 14.72 1.78 -19.41
N ILE A 246 15.41 0.76 -18.89
CA ILE A 246 14.75 -0.45 -18.35
C ILE A 246 13.82 -0.08 -17.20
N TYR A 247 14.28 0.73 -16.25
CA TYR A 247 13.47 1.20 -15.13
C TYR A 247 12.22 1.96 -15.60
N LEU A 248 12.36 2.88 -16.56
CA LEU A 248 11.23 3.60 -17.18
C LEU A 248 10.26 2.65 -17.88
N SER A 249 10.79 1.66 -18.61
CA SER A 249 9.97 0.66 -19.32
C SER A 249 9.15 -0.21 -18.36
N VAL A 250 9.76 -0.64 -17.24
CA VAL A 250 9.06 -1.40 -16.19
C VAL A 250 7.94 -0.57 -15.58
N ASN A 251 8.22 0.70 -15.25
CA ASN A 251 7.22 1.59 -14.66
C ASN A 251 6.08 1.94 -15.64
N ALA A 252 6.37 2.13 -16.93
CA ALA A 252 5.35 2.26 -17.97
C ALA A 252 4.51 0.97 -18.09
N GLY A 253 5.15 -0.20 -18.01
CA GLY A 253 4.48 -1.50 -17.96
C GLY A 253 3.54 -1.62 -16.75
N LEU A 254 3.95 -1.15 -15.55
CA LEU A 254 3.10 -1.10 -14.37
C LEU A 254 1.85 -0.22 -14.59
N MET A 255 2.01 0.93 -15.25
CA MET A 255 0.85 1.78 -15.59
C MET A 255 -0.15 1.05 -16.51
N LEU A 256 0.36 0.35 -17.53
CA LEU A 256 -0.47 -0.45 -18.45
C LEU A 256 -1.15 -1.62 -17.73
N LEU A 257 -0.44 -2.32 -16.84
CA LEU A 257 -1.01 -3.36 -15.99
C LEU A 257 -2.11 -2.79 -15.07
N GLY A 258 -1.91 -1.60 -14.52
CA GLY A 258 -2.92 -0.93 -13.70
C GLY A 258 -4.20 -0.66 -14.48
N ALA A 259 -4.07 -0.20 -15.72
CA ALA A 259 -5.21 0.01 -16.62
C ALA A 259 -5.89 -1.31 -17.03
N ALA A 260 -5.12 -2.37 -17.29
CA ALA A 260 -5.66 -3.68 -17.67
C ALA A 260 -6.39 -4.38 -16.51
N LEU A 261 -5.83 -4.33 -15.29
CA LEU A 261 -6.38 -4.94 -14.09
C LEU A 261 -7.42 -4.05 -13.38
N LEU A 262 -7.64 -2.82 -13.85
CA LEU A 262 -8.48 -1.80 -13.18
C LEU A 262 -8.06 -1.54 -11.73
N ARG A 263 -6.76 -1.65 -11.45
CA ARG A 263 -6.16 -1.45 -10.12
C ARG A 263 -5.31 -0.18 -10.09
N ARG A 264 -5.86 0.89 -9.49
CA ARG A 264 -5.23 2.23 -9.43
C ARG A 264 -3.84 2.23 -8.80
N ALA A 265 -3.57 1.33 -7.84
CA ALA A 265 -2.28 1.24 -7.18
C ALA A 265 -1.12 1.05 -8.17
N PHE A 266 -1.24 0.14 -9.15
CA PHE A 266 -0.21 -0.08 -10.16
C PHE A 266 0.06 1.16 -11.01
N THR A 267 -0.99 1.87 -11.41
CA THR A 267 -0.86 3.11 -12.19
C THR A 267 -0.16 4.20 -11.39
N VAL A 268 -0.48 4.36 -10.11
CA VAL A 268 0.14 5.37 -9.23
C VAL A 268 1.62 5.07 -9.03
N PHE A 269 1.99 3.83 -8.66
CA PHE A 269 3.39 3.44 -8.48
C PHE A 269 4.19 3.60 -9.78
N GLY A 270 3.62 3.15 -10.92
CA GLY A 270 4.24 3.32 -12.22
C GLY A 270 4.45 4.79 -12.60
N ALA A 271 3.46 5.66 -12.38
CA ALA A 271 3.58 7.09 -12.66
C ALA A 271 4.65 7.76 -11.80
N VAL A 272 4.71 7.45 -10.50
CA VAL A 272 5.77 7.94 -9.59
C VAL A 272 7.14 7.45 -10.06
N GLY A 273 7.25 6.16 -10.46
CA GLY A 273 8.50 5.62 -10.98
C GLY A 273 8.95 6.28 -12.28
N VAL A 274 8.02 6.53 -13.21
CA VAL A 274 8.34 7.29 -14.43
C VAL A 274 8.84 8.70 -14.07
N ALA A 275 8.18 9.39 -13.13
CA ALA A 275 8.63 10.71 -12.68
C ALA A 275 10.04 10.68 -12.08
N ILE A 276 10.35 9.69 -11.23
CA ILE A 276 11.69 9.51 -10.63
C ILE A 276 12.73 9.22 -11.72
N GLY A 277 12.42 8.31 -12.66
CA GLY A 277 13.33 7.96 -13.75
C GLY A 277 13.62 9.16 -14.67
N LEU A 278 12.62 9.96 -14.98
CA LEU A 278 12.80 11.19 -15.78
C LEU A 278 13.59 12.25 -15.00
N ALA A 279 13.33 12.41 -13.71
CA ALA A 279 14.09 13.32 -12.85
C ALA A 279 15.57 12.91 -12.78
N SER A 280 15.86 11.61 -12.63
CA SER A 280 17.24 11.10 -12.60
C SER A 280 17.99 11.30 -13.93
N LEU A 281 17.31 11.15 -15.07
CA LEU A 281 17.88 11.51 -16.38
C LEU A 281 18.16 13.01 -16.48
N GLY A 282 17.22 13.83 -16.00
CA GLY A 282 17.38 15.28 -15.99
C GLY A 282 18.58 15.72 -15.13
N ASP A 283 18.68 15.20 -13.90
CA ASP A 283 19.82 15.50 -13.02
C ASP A 283 21.16 15.07 -13.61
N ARG A 284 21.19 13.95 -14.31
CA ARG A 284 22.42 13.39 -14.87
C ARG A 284 22.91 14.14 -16.12
N TYR A 285 22.01 14.59 -17.00
CA TYR A 285 22.38 15.17 -18.30
C TYR A 285 22.19 16.68 -18.39
N LEU A 286 21.39 17.27 -17.50
CA LEU A 286 21.00 18.68 -17.57
C LEU A 286 21.29 19.46 -16.31
N LYS A 287 22.00 18.87 -15.32
CA LYS A 287 22.22 19.43 -13.98
C LYS A 287 22.77 20.86 -13.98
N ASP A 288 23.71 21.14 -14.89
CA ASP A 288 24.37 22.44 -15.02
C ASP A 288 23.78 23.32 -16.14
N SER A 289 22.66 22.90 -16.72
CA SER A 289 22.01 23.59 -17.83
C SER A 289 20.74 24.32 -17.37
N TRP A 290 20.63 25.59 -17.74
CA TRP A 290 19.38 26.34 -17.59
C TRP A 290 18.19 25.71 -18.36
N LEU A 291 18.48 24.78 -19.29
CA LEU A 291 17.48 24.00 -19.99
C LEU A 291 16.79 22.93 -19.11
N PHE A 292 17.36 22.58 -17.93
CA PHE A 292 16.80 21.55 -17.06
C PHE A 292 15.35 21.84 -16.62
N PRO A 293 15.01 23.02 -16.07
CA PRO A 293 13.65 23.35 -15.71
C PRO A 293 12.70 23.36 -16.91
N VAL A 294 13.17 23.81 -18.08
CA VAL A 294 12.37 23.84 -19.32
C VAL A 294 12.06 22.41 -19.79
N ALA A 295 13.07 21.54 -19.84
CA ALA A 295 12.90 20.14 -20.21
C ALA A 295 11.94 19.42 -19.25
N LEU A 296 12.09 19.62 -17.94
CA LEU A 296 11.22 19.02 -16.91
C LEU A 296 9.76 19.51 -17.07
N THR A 297 9.57 20.80 -17.37
CA THR A 297 8.24 21.37 -17.62
C THR A 297 7.60 20.75 -18.88
N LEU A 298 8.36 20.63 -19.98
CA LEU A 298 7.87 20.02 -21.23
C LEU A 298 7.51 18.54 -21.03
N ILE A 299 8.33 17.79 -20.28
CA ILE A 299 8.05 16.40 -19.92
C ILE A 299 6.77 16.33 -19.09
N GLY A 300 6.62 17.19 -18.07
CA GLY A 300 5.41 17.26 -17.23
C GLY A 300 4.15 17.54 -18.06
N LEU A 301 4.21 18.52 -18.96
CA LEU A 301 3.11 18.83 -19.90
C LEU A 301 2.84 17.65 -20.85
N GLY A 302 3.87 16.97 -21.32
CA GLY A 302 3.76 15.77 -22.15
C GLY A 302 3.03 14.63 -21.42
N VAL A 303 3.35 14.40 -20.15
CA VAL A 303 2.66 13.41 -19.29
C VAL A 303 1.19 13.78 -19.09
N VAL A 304 0.90 15.05 -18.82
CA VAL A 304 -0.50 15.54 -18.71
C VAL A 304 -1.23 15.37 -20.04
N GLY A 305 -0.61 15.74 -21.17
CA GLY A 305 -1.18 15.56 -22.50
C GLY A 305 -1.46 14.09 -22.83
N PHE A 306 -0.52 13.20 -22.48
CA PHE A 306 -0.71 11.76 -22.61
C PHE A 306 -1.85 11.25 -21.72
N GLY A 307 -1.95 11.74 -20.49
CA GLY A 307 -3.06 11.40 -19.59
C GLY A 307 -4.42 11.83 -20.14
N LEU A 308 -4.53 13.01 -20.72
CA LEU A 308 -5.74 13.49 -21.40
C LEU A 308 -6.08 12.65 -22.65
N TRP A 309 -5.06 12.33 -23.45
CA TRP A 309 -5.24 11.45 -24.62
C TRP A 309 -5.71 10.05 -24.19
N TRP A 310 -5.07 9.48 -23.13
CA TRP A 310 -5.46 8.20 -22.57
C TRP A 310 -6.90 8.22 -22.05
N SER A 311 -7.30 9.23 -21.28
CA SER A 311 -8.65 9.38 -20.76
C SER A 311 -9.70 9.40 -21.87
N ARG A 312 -9.41 10.07 -23.01
CA ARG A 312 -10.31 10.09 -24.17
C ARG A 312 -10.41 8.74 -24.89
N ASN A 313 -9.37 7.91 -24.81
CA ASN A 313 -9.29 6.63 -25.51
C ASN A 313 -9.42 5.41 -24.57
N GLU A 314 -9.66 5.64 -23.27
CA GLU A 314 -9.65 4.61 -22.23
C GLU A 314 -10.55 3.41 -22.57
N ALA A 315 -11.77 3.66 -23.02
CA ALA A 315 -12.73 2.62 -23.41
C ALA A 315 -12.21 1.71 -24.54
N ARG A 316 -11.55 2.30 -25.54
CA ARG A 316 -10.98 1.56 -26.70
C ARG A 316 -9.72 0.80 -26.31
N LEU A 317 -8.85 1.43 -25.51
CA LEU A 317 -7.58 0.85 -25.09
C LEU A 317 -7.78 -0.26 -24.07
N SER A 318 -8.66 -0.06 -23.08
CA SER A 318 -8.98 -1.09 -22.09
C SER A 318 -9.56 -2.34 -22.75
N THR A 319 -10.44 -2.18 -23.75
CA THR A 319 -11.00 -3.32 -24.49
C THR A 319 -9.92 -4.07 -25.27
N ARG A 320 -8.98 -3.36 -25.92
CA ARG A 320 -7.86 -3.99 -26.65
C ARG A 320 -6.89 -4.70 -25.69
N LEU A 321 -6.54 -4.07 -24.57
CA LEU A 321 -5.67 -4.68 -23.55
C LEU A 321 -6.32 -5.92 -22.93
N GLN A 322 -7.63 -5.88 -22.66
CA GLN A 322 -8.37 -7.02 -22.15
C GLN A 322 -8.49 -8.15 -23.20
N ALA A 323 -8.47 -7.84 -24.50
CA ALA A 323 -8.48 -8.86 -25.55
C ALA A 323 -7.21 -9.73 -25.58
N VAL A 324 -6.08 -9.19 -25.10
CA VAL A 324 -4.79 -9.92 -25.01
C VAL A 324 -4.73 -10.80 -23.74
N LEU A 325 -5.61 -10.58 -22.77
CA LEU A 325 -5.63 -11.36 -21.52
C LEU A 325 -6.26 -12.76 -21.73
N PRO A 326 -5.76 -13.80 -21.03
CA PRO A 326 -6.36 -15.13 -21.03
C PRO A 326 -7.85 -15.11 -20.66
N ALA A 327 -8.63 -16.06 -21.20
CA ALA A 327 -10.10 -16.08 -21.04
C ALA A 327 -10.55 -16.05 -19.56
N GLY A 328 -9.91 -16.81 -18.67
CA GLY A 328 -10.23 -16.81 -17.24
C GLY A 328 -10.02 -15.46 -16.53
N LEU A 329 -9.06 -14.67 -17.01
CA LEU A 329 -8.85 -13.29 -16.53
C LEU A 329 -9.91 -12.32 -17.03
N ARG A 330 -10.34 -12.47 -18.27
CA ARG A 330 -11.43 -11.67 -18.84
C ARG A 330 -12.74 -11.86 -18.06
N GLU A 331 -13.09 -13.09 -17.73
CA GLU A 331 -14.28 -13.41 -16.96
C GLU A 331 -14.21 -12.84 -15.53
N ALA A 332 -13.06 -12.95 -14.87
CA ALA A 332 -12.85 -12.37 -13.53
C ALA A 332 -12.93 -10.83 -13.53
N ILE A 333 -12.46 -10.15 -14.58
CA ILE A 333 -12.58 -8.69 -14.74
C ILE A 333 -14.01 -8.29 -15.12
N ALA A 334 -14.67 -9.07 -15.98
CA ALA A 334 -16.06 -8.82 -16.41
C ALA A 334 -17.04 -8.95 -15.23
N SER A 335 -16.88 -9.96 -14.38
CA SER A 335 -17.69 -10.15 -13.18
C SER A 335 -17.57 -8.99 -12.16
N ARG A 336 -16.46 -8.25 -12.19
CA ARG A 336 -16.27 -7.04 -11.37
C ARG A 336 -16.95 -5.81 -11.94
N ARG A 337 -17.00 -5.66 -13.27
CA ARG A 337 -17.71 -4.54 -13.91
C ARG A 337 -19.21 -4.54 -13.62
N SER A 338 -19.80 -5.71 -13.42
CA SER A 338 -21.23 -5.85 -13.07
C SER A 338 -21.55 -5.51 -11.60
N VAL A 339 -20.51 -5.33 -10.74
CA VAL A 339 -20.63 -5.03 -9.30
C VAL A 339 -20.18 -3.60 -8.97
N LEU A 340 -19.47 -2.93 -9.89
CA LEU A 340 -19.04 -1.53 -9.80
C LEU A 340 -20.03 -0.61 -10.54
#